data_f7a1a1cf6d30c74b904d230e9dee088b
#
_entry.id   f7a1a1cf6d30c74b904d230e9dee088b
#
_cell.length_a   1.000
_cell.length_b   1.000
_cell.length_c   1.000
_cell.angle_alpha   90.00
_cell.angle_beta   90.00
_cell.angle_gamma   90.00
#
_symmetry.space_group_name_H-M   'P 1'
#
loop_
_entity.id
_entity.type
_entity.pdbx_description
1 polymer ?
#
loop_
_entity_poly.entity_id
_entity_poly.type
_entity_poly.pdbx_seq_one_letter_code
_entity_poly.pdbx_strand_id
1 'polypeptide(L)'
;MRDWFDYLYDAQDMVTFRGRRFNGQRNHIHRFQRLYPDWAFERVTAQNLPEVCAFFDDFTRRYHKDSDSAQAEEGCVREFLRDFDAYAPLAGLLRVNGRVAGFSAGEIVGDTLIIHIEKADIAYEGIYQVLVNEYAKCFVTPDVRYINREEDVGDEGMRRSKESYHPVRLLEKYLVRIPAQPEKGENTMQEVYEFLKKCGTYYLATVEGDQPRVRPFGTVNLFEGKLYIQTGKVKAVSKEMAANPKVELCAFDGETWLRVSATAVEDDRVEARQDMLDHYPELQSLYTADDGNTQVFALTDATATFSAFQAAPRTVRW
;
A
#
# COMPACT_ATOMS: atom_id res chain seq x y z
N MET A 1 -3.29 14.48 -5.46
CA MET A 1 -2.24 15.36 -5.99
C MET A 1 -2.35 15.36 -7.51
N ARG A 2 -2.30 16.54 -8.17
CA ARG A 2 -2.50 16.70 -9.62
C ARG A 2 -1.51 15.85 -10.45
N ASP A 3 -0.31 15.69 -9.98
CA ASP A 3 0.80 14.99 -10.67
C ASP A 3 0.54 13.49 -10.91
N TRP A 4 -0.45 12.92 -10.23
CA TRP A 4 -0.85 11.52 -10.30
C TRP A 4 -2.14 11.30 -11.10
N PHE A 5 -2.74 12.35 -11.70
CA PHE A 5 -3.96 12.22 -12.47
C PHE A 5 -3.66 11.68 -13.87
N ASP A 6 -4.44 10.68 -14.29
CA ASP A 6 -4.30 10.12 -15.63
C ASP A 6 -4.96 11.01 -16.68
N TYR A 7 -4.34 11.05 -17.83
CA TYR A 7 -4.83 11.74 -19.01
C TYR A 7 -5.67 10.80 -19.87
N LEU A 8 -6.98 11.07 -19.91
CA LEU A 8 -7.93 10.32 -20.72
C LEU A 8 -8.27 11.09 -21.99
N TYR A 9 -8.13 10.44 -23.14
CA TYR A 9 -8.39 11.01 -24.45
C TYR A 9 -9.54 10.28 -25.16
N ASP A 10 -10.25 10.96 -26.06
CA ASP A 10 -11.17 10.31 -27.00
C ASP A 10 -10.35 9.45 -27.98
N ALA A 11 -10.70 8.17 -28.13
CA ALA A 11 -9.93 7.24 -28.94
C ALA A 11 -9.93 7.63 -30.43
N GLN A 12 -11.07 8.13 -30.96
CA GLN A 12 -11.18 8.54 -32.36
C GLN A 12 -10.39 9.82 -32.65
N ASP A 13 -10.29 10.73 -31.69
CA ASP A 13 -9.42 11.88 -31.79
C ASP A 13 -7.94 11.47 -31.94
N MET A 14 -7.50 10.47 -31.15
CA MET A 14 -6.11 9.98 -31.19
C MET A 14 -5.81 9.18 -32.46
N VAL A 15 -6.79 8.47 -33.01
CA VAL A 15 -6.67 7.75 -34.27
C VAL A 15 -6.59 8.72 -35.46
N THR A 16 -7.40 9.80 -35.46
CA THR A 16 -7.57 10.65 -36.65
C THR A 16 -6.85 11.99 -36.59
N PHE A 17 -6.59 12.50 -35.41
CA PHE A 17 -6.17 13.88 -35.13
C PHE A 17 -6.97 14.92 -35.93
N ARG A 18 -8.31 14.76 -35.98
CA ARG A 18 -9.20 15.63 -36.73
C ARG A 18 -9.36 17.02 -36.11
N GLY A 19 -9.55 18.02 -36.94
CA GLY A 19 -9.88 19.39 -36.54
C GLY A 19 -8.67 20.28 -36.29
N ARG A 20 -8.94 21.57 -36.06
CA ARG A 20 -7.91 22.61 -35.91
C ARG A 20 -7.00 22.41 -34.69
N ARG A 21 -7.57 21.88 -33.60
CA ARG A 21 -6.85 21.67 -32.35
C ARG A 21 -5.65 20.72 -32.50
N PHE A 22 -5.70 19.77 -33.44
CA PHE A 22 -4.64 18.81 -33.71
C PHE A 22 -3.71 19.20 -34.89
N ASN A 23 -3.74 20.45 -35.35
CA ASN A 23 -2.85 20.88 -36.42
C ASN A 23 -1.36 20.69 -36.05
N GLY A 24 -0.99 20.94 -34.78
CA GLY A 24 0.37 20.73 -34.30
C GLY A 24 0.82 19.27 -34.46
N GLN A 25 0.02 18.33 -34.01
CA GLN A 25 0.30 16.89 -34.08
C GLN A 25 0.46 16.43 -35.55
N ARG A 26 -0.50 16.81 -36.42
CA ARG A 26 -0.37 16.51 -37.87
C ARG A 26 0.86 17.10 -38.51
N ASN A 27 1.23 18.33 -38.15
CA ASN A 27 2.45 18.96 -38.67
C ASN A 27 3.71 18.21 -38.26
N HIS A 28 3.79 17.74 -36.99
CA HIS A 28 4.89 16.89 -36.54
C HIS A 28 4.95 15.57 -37.29
N ILE A 29 3.80 14.90 -37.50
CA ILE A 29 3.72 13.66 -38.29
C ILE A 29 4.18 13.88 -39.72
N HIS A 30 3.65 14.89 -40.43
CA HIS A 30 4.04 15.17 -41.80
C HIS A 30 5.53 15.53 -41.92
N ARG A 31 6.08 16.25 -40.91
CA ARG A 31 7.48 16.56 -40.87
C ARG A 31 8.33 15.32 -40.68
N PHE A 32 7.97 14.45 -39.72
CA PHE A 32 8.65 13.17 -39.54
C PHE A 32 8.65 12.34 -40.81
N GLN A 33 7.51 12.15 -41.47
CA GLN A 33 7.36 11.34 -42.65
C GLN A 33 8.20 11.88 -43.82
N ARG A 34 8.35 13.20 -43.89
CA ARG A 34 9.22 13.84 -44.91
C ARG A 34 10.72 13.68 -44.63
N LEU A 35 11.10 13.74 -43.33
CA LEU A 35 12.51 13.62 -42.93
C LEU A 35 12.98 12.16 -42.92
N TYR A 36 12.09 11.26 -42.64
CA TYR A 36 12.38 9.83 -42.49
C TYR A 36 11.44 9.00 -43.36
N PRO A 37 11.57 8.99 -44.67
CA PRO A 37 10.62 8.34 -45.59
C PRO A 37 10.60 6.81 -45.44
N ASP A 38 11.70 6.22 -44.98
CA ASP A 38 11.80 4.77 -44.68
C ASP A 38 11.47 4.50 -43.20
N TRP A 39 10.18 4.64 -42.87
CA TRP A 39 9.64 4.31 -41.58
C TRP A 39 8.50 3.28 -41.67
N ALA A 40 8.31 2.49 -40.64
CA ALA A 40 7.21 1.52 -40.56
C ALA A 40 6.76 1.36 -39.10
N PHE A 41 5.46 1.09 -38.93
CA PHE A 41 4.90 0.66 -37.63
C PHE A 41 4.51 -0.80 -37.72
N GLU A 42 4.92 -1.60 -36.74
CA GLU A 42 4.66 -3.05 -36.68
C GLU A 42 4.18 -3.46 -35.29
N ARG A 43 3.42 -4.54 -35.22
CA ARG A 43 3.14 -5.18 -33.92
C ARG A 43 4.42 -5.86 -33.40
N VAL A 44 4.61 -5.78 -32.09
CA VAL A 44 5.66 -6.56 -31.43
C VAL A 44 5.23 -8.02 -31.39
N THR A 45 6.14 -8.90 -31.74
CA THR A 45 5.98 -10.36 -31.77
C THR A 45 7.22 -11.02 -31.16
N ALA A 46 7.17 -12.29 -30.83
CA ALA A 46 8.35 -13.02 -30.36
C ALA A 46 9.55 -12.94 -31.30
N GLN A 47 9.32 -12.72 -32.60
CA GLN A 47 10.40 -12.64 -33.61
C GLN A 47 11.14 -11.29 -33.55
N ASN A 48 10.46 -10.17 -33.35
CA ASN A 48 11.06 -8.84 -33.33
C ASN A 48 11.26 -8.26 -31.90
N LEU A 49 10.79 -8.95 -30.86
CA LEU A 49 11.00 -8.58 -29.45
C LEU A 49 12.48 -8.39 -29.07
N PRO A 50 13.44 -9.23 -29.53
CA PRO A 50 14.86 -9.00 -29.26
C PRO A 50 15.38 -7.64 -29.75
N GLU A 51 14.82 -7.11 -30.85
CA GLU A 51 15.20 -5.79 -31.36
C GLU A 51 14.63 -4.66 -30.48
N VAL A 52 13.42 -4.86 -29.90
CA VAL A 52 12.85 -3.91 -28.92
C VAL A 52 13.69 -3.90 -27.64
N CYS A 53 14.13 -5.06 -27.16
CA CYS A 53 15.03 -5.15 -26.01
C CYS A 53 16.36 -4.41 -26.28
N ALA A 54 16.99 -4.64 -27.45
CA ALA A 54 18.22 -3.96 -27.84
C ALA A 54 18.04 -2.43 -27.97
N PHE A 55 16.88 -2.00 -28.51
CA PHE A 55 16.53 -0.57 -28.55
C PHE A 55 16.40 -0.01 -27.14
N PHE A 56 15.71 -0.69 -26.23
CA PHE A 56 15.52 -0.20 -24.87
C PHE A 56 16.84 -0.11 -24.09
N ASP A 57 17.74 -1.07 -24.27
CA ASP A 57 19.09 -1.03 -23.69
C ASP A 57 19.91 0.16 -24.20
N ASP A 58 19.80 0.50 -25.48
CA ASP A 58 20.46 1.67 -26.05
C ASP A 58 19.79 2.97 -25.60
N PHE A 59 18.47 2.98 -25.54
CA PHE A 59 17.68 4.12 -25.05
C PHE A 59 18.05 4.47 -23.61
N THR A 60 18.08 3.51 -22.69
CA THR A 60 18.43 3.75 -21.28
C THR A 60 19.86 4.26 -21.13
N ARG A 61 20.82 3.76 -21.92
CA ARG A 61 22.20 4.28 -21.91
C ARG A 61 22.29 5.74 -22.36
N ARG A 62 21.51 6.13 -23.38
CA ARG A 62 21.56 7.49 -23.94
C ARG A 62 20.76 8.51 -23.15
N TYR A 63 19.66 8.09 -22.56
CA TYR A 63 18.70 8.97 -21.90
C TYR A 63 18.55 8.69 -20.41
N HIS A 64 19.62 8.12 -19.80
CA HIS A 64 19.65 7.81 -18.38
C HIS A 64 19.27 9.03 -17.52
N LYS A 65 18.36 8.83 -16.59
CA LYS A 65 17.99 9.81 -15.56
C LYS A 65 18.36 9.22 -14.19
N ASP A 66 19.13 10.00 -13.44
CA ASP A 66 19.63 9.58 -12.12
C ASP A 66 18.60 9.94 -11.03
N SER A 67 17.43 9.26 -11.07
CA SER A 67 16.39 9.40 -10.06
C SER A 67 15.79 8.03 -9.73
N ASP A 68 15.39 7.83 -8.46
CA ASP A 68 14.78 6.58 -7.99
C ASP A 68 13.55 6.17 -8.83
N SER A 69 12.74 7.16 -9.21
CA SER A 69 11.55 6.94 -10.06
C SER A 69 11.92 6.44 -11.46
N ALA A 70 12.96 7.02 -12.08
CA ALA A 70 13.40 6.60 -13.42
C ALA A 70 14.02 5.20 -13.38
N GLN A 71 14.77 4.86 -12.32
CA GLN A 71 15.34 3.52 -12.13
C GLN A 71 14.25 2.48 -11.89
N ALA A 72 13.23 2.81 -11.10
CA ALA A 72 12.08 1.94 -10.89
C ALA A 72 11.31 1.69 -12.20
N GLU A 73 11.05 2.74 -12.99
CA GLU A 73 10.42 2.62 -14.31
C GLU A 73 11.25 1.73 -15.25
N GLU A 74 12.58 1.94 -15.30
CA GLU A 74 13.47 1.11 -16.11
C GLU A 74 13.39 -0.36 -15.70
N GLY A 75 13.37 -0.65 -14.39
CA GLY A 75 13.21 -1.99 -13.84
C GLY A 75 11.91 -2.65 -14.28
N CYS A 76 10.78 -1.94 -14.19
CA CYS A 76 9.48 -2.40 -14.64
C CYS A 76 9.43 -2.71 -16.13
N VAL A 77 10.02 -1.83 -16.98
CA VAL A 77 10.05 -2.07 -18.42
C VAL A 77 10.92 -3.28 -18.77
N ARG A 78 12.06 -3.49 -18.07
CA ARG A 78 12.91 -4.68 -18.27
C ARG A 78 12.20 -5.96 -17.90
N GLU A 79 11.48 -5.97 -16.78
CA GLU A 79 10.66 -7.11 -16.36
C GLU A 79 9.57 -7.41 -17.38
N PHE A 80 8.85 -6.40 -17.82
CA PHE A 80 7.83 -6.51 -18.87
C PHE A 80 8.38 -7.13 -20.15
N LEU A 81 9.53 -6.66 -20.64
CA LEU A 81 10.16 -7.17 -21.87
C LEU A 81 10.65 -8.61 -21.70
N ARG A 82 11.16 -8.98 -20.52
CA ARG A 82 11.57 -10.35 -20.20
C ARG A 82 10.40 -11.33 -20.19
N ASP A 83 9.29 -10.92 -19.60
CA ASP A 83 8.12 -11.77 -19.38
C ASP A 83 6.97 -11.44 -20.37
N PHE A 84 7.32 -10.92 -21.55
CA PHE A 84 6.41 -10.37 -22.57
C PHE A 84 5.22 -11.29 -22.89
N ASP A 85 5.48 -12.59 -23.10
CA ASP A 85 4.42 -13.55 -23.45
C ASP A 85 3.43 -13.77 -22.29
N ALA A 86 3.90 -13.65 -21.05
CA ALA A 86 3.03 -13.80 -19.87
C ALA A 86 2.04 -12.63 -19.72
N TYR A 87 2.45 -11.42 -20.10
CA TYR A 87 1.59 -10.24 -20.09
C TYR A 87 0.63 -10.16 -21.30
N ALA A 88 0.95 -10.88 -22.38
CA ALA A 88 0.19 -10.86 -23.64
C ALA A 88 -0.26 -9.44 -24.09
N PRO A 89 0.65 -8.45 -24.11
CA PRO A 89 0.28 -7.04 -24.27
C PRO A 89 -0.11 -6.70 -25.70
N LEU A 90 -0.83 -5.59 -25.84
CA LEU A 90 -0.94 -4.87 -27.10
C LEU A 90 0.31 -4.02 -27.28
N ALA A 91 1.31 -4.52 -27.99
CA ALA A 91 2.56 -3.81 -28.18
C ALA A 91 2.88 -3.55 -29.66
N GLY A 92 3.40 -2.35 -29.93
CA GLY A 92 3.80 -1.91 -31.26
C GLY A 92 5.15 -1.21 -31.24
N LEU A 93 5.91 -1.36 -32.30
CA LEU A 93 7.21 -0.72 -32.51
C LEU A 93 7.20 0.17 -33.76
N LEU A 94 8.02 1.21 -33.73
CA LEU A 94 8.25 2.10 -34.84
C LEU A 94 9.70 1.93 -35.34
N ARG A 95 9.84 1.68 -36.64
CA ARG A 95 11.16 1.61 -37.30
C ARG A 95 11.45 2.87 -38.08
N VAL A 96 12.73 3.21 -38.14
CA VAL A 96 13.28 4.22 -39.04
C VAL A 96 14.56 3.67 -39.68
N ASN A 97 14.62 3.64 -41.01
CA ASN A 97 15.73 3.05 -41.73
C ASN A 97 16.05 1.60 -41.29
N GLY A 98 15.00 0.80 -41.11
CA GLY A 98 15.08 -0.60 -40.73
C GLY A 98 15.43 -0.85 -39.26
N ARG A 99 15.67 0.17 -38.43
CA ARG A 99 16.00 0.02 -36.98
C ARG A 99 14.85 0.42 -36.12
N VAL A 100 14.65 -0.26 -34.98
CA VAL A 100 13.69 0.15 -33.97
C VAL A 100 14.10 1.52 -33.42
N ALA A 101 13.18 2.47 -33.48
CA ALA A 101 13.37 3.84 -33.02
C ALA A 101 12.39 4.21 -31.88
N GLY A 102 11.41 3.36 -31.60
CA GLY A 102 10.48 3.52 -30.49
C GLY A 102 9.54 2.33 -30.37
N PHE A 103 8.91 2.20 -29.20
CA PHE A 103 7.86 1.21 -28.97
C PHE A 103 6.84 1.72 -27.94
N SER A 104 5.64 1.17 -28.01
CA SER A 104 4.57 1.38 -27.06
C SER A 104 3.96 0.05 -26.68
N ALA A 105 3.49 -0.07 -25.42
CA ALA A 105 2.78 -1.25 -24.95
C ALA A 105 1.67 -0.86 -23.98
N GLY A 106 0.57 -1.62 -24.01
CA GLY A 106 -0.59 -1.39 -23.18
C GLY A 106 -1.58 -2.54 -23.25
N GLU A 107 -2.77 -2.31 -22.71
CA GLU A 107 -3.86 -3.29 -22.66
C GLU A 107 -5.22 -2.60 -22.83
N ILE A 108 -6.27 -3.37 -23.12
CA ILE A 108 -7.65 -2.87 -23.12
C ILE A 108 -8.35 -3.37 -21.86
N VAL A 109 -8.85 -2.41 -21.06
CA VAL A 109 -9.68 -2.67 -19.88
C VAL A 109 -11.03 -2.01 -20.08
N GLY A 110 -12.06 -2.82 -20.23
CA GLY A 110 -13.40 -2.32 -20.58
C GLY A 110 -13.42 -1.63 -21.95
N ASP A 111 -13.77 -0.35 -21.97
CA ASP A 111 -13.79 0.48 -23.17
C ASP A 111 -12.57 1.41 -23.33
N THR A 112 -11.51 1.16 -22.57
CA THR A 112 -10.33 2.02 -22.50
C THR A 112 -9.06 1.26 -22.87
N LEU A 113 -8.29 1.77 -23.82
CA LEU A 113 -6.93 1.36 -24.12
C LEU A 113 -5.98 2.11 -23.18
N ILE A 114 -5.34 1.39 -22.28
CA ILE A 114 -4.36 1.94 -21.32
C ILE A 114 -2.96 1.73 -21.91
N ILE A 115 -2.18 2.79 -21.98
CA ILE A 115 -0.81 2.76 -22.50
C ILE A 115 0.15 2.92 -21.33
N HIS A 116 0.84 1.84 -20.98
CA HIS A 116 1.78 1.79 -19.86
C HIS A 116 3.19 2.20 -20.26
N ILE A 117 3.59 1.91 -21.50
CA ILE A 117 4.95 2.16 -22.00
C ILE A 117 4.89 2.93 -23.30
N GLU A 118 5.58 4.09 -23.35
CA GLU A 118 5.86 4.85 -24.56
C GLU A 118 7.33 5.28 -24.51
N LYS A 119 8.18 4.68 -25.32
CA LYS A 119 9.60 5.02 -25.42
C LYS A 119 9.99 5.24 -26.88
N ALA A 120 10.58 6.40 -27.17
CA ALA A 120 11.03 6.71 -28.51
C ALA A 120 12.30 7.57 -28.50
N ASP A 121 13.14 7.39 -29.50
CA ASP A 121 14.38 8.14 -29.67
C ASP A 121 14.09 9.58 -30.13
N ILE A 122 14.24 10.52 -29.21
CA ILE A 122 14.00 11.96 -29.48
C ILE A 122 14.89 12.58 -30.53
N ALA A 123 15.96 11.89 -30.98
CA ALA A 123 16.76 12.31 -32.11
C ALA A 123 15.95 12.35 -33.43
N TYR A 124 14.85 11.58 -33.49
CA TYR A 124 13.92 11.63 -34.62
C TYR A 124 12.79 12.63 -34.34
N GLU A 125 12.84 13.78 -34.96
CA GLU A 125 11.87 14.86 -34.75
C GLU A 125 10.43 14.42 -35.12
N GLY A 126 9.48 14.53 -34.19
CA GLY A 126 8.07 14.16 -34.39
C GLY A 126 7.78 12.68 -34.15
N ILE A 127 8.74 11.89 -33.67
CA ILE A 127 8.58 10.43 -33.47
C ILE A 127 7.47 10.08 -32.50
N TYR A 128 7.35 10.80 -31.37
CA TYR A 128 6.27 10.52 -30.39
C TYR A 128 4.87 10.72 -30.98
N GLN A 129 4.69 11.75 -31.83
CA GLN A 129 3.40 11.99 -32.48
C GLN A 129 3.02 10.87 -33.44
N VAL A 130 4.03 10.34 -34.17
CA VAL A 130 3.82 9.18 -35.05
C VAL A 130 3.54 7.92 -34.24
N LEU A 131 4.35 7.64 -33.20
CA LEU A 131 4.19 6.47 -32.37
C LEU A 131 2.79 6.41 -31.73
N VAL A 132 2.34 7.51 -31.11
CA VAL A 132 1.03 7.62 -30.48
C VAL A 132 -0.12 7.40 -31.49
N ASN A 133 -0.01 8.03 -32.68
CA ASN A 133 -1.06 7.95 -33.70
C ASN A 133 -1.14 6.55 -34.33
N GLU A 134 0.01 5.97 -34.69
CA GLU A 134 0.05 4.63 -35.30
C GLU A 134 -0.34 3.54 -34.29
N TYR A 135 0.05 3.71 -33.02
CA TYR A 135 -0.40 2.82 -31.95
C TYR A 135 -1.92 2.85 -31.76
N ALA A 136 -2.50 4.05 -31.73
CA ALA A 136 -3.95 4.21 -31.67
C ALA A 136 -4.65 3.58 -32.90
N LYS A 137 -4.14 3.82 -34.12
CA LYS A 137 -4.70 3.21 -35.34
C LYS A 137 -4.63 1.68 -35.33
N CYS A 138 -3.59 1.11 -34.73
CA CYS A 138 -3.38 -0.33 -34.71
C CYS A 138 -4.25 -1.05 -33.69
N PHE A 139 -4.53 -0.42 -32.54
CA PHE A 139 -5.12 -1.12 -31.38
C PHE A 139 -6.49 -0.60 -30.94
N VAL A 140 -6.95 0.58 -31.42
CA VAL A 140 -8.31 1.04 -31.15
C VAL A 140 -9.29 0.23 -32.00
N THR A 141 -10.13 -0.55 -31.31
CA THR A 141 -11.26 -1.30 -31.89
C THR A 141 -12.54 -0.46 -31.80
N PRO A 142 -13.65 -0.85 -32.46
CA PRO A 142 -14.94 -0.16 -32.33
C PRO A 142 -15.48 -0.05 -30.89
N ASP A 143 -15.07 -0.96 -30.00
CA ASP A 143 -15.49 -0.99 -28.60
C ASP A 143 -14.64 -0.07 -27.71
N VAL A 144 -13.48 0.39 -28.19
CA VAL A 144 -12.59 1.29 -27.46
C VAL A 144 -13.02 2.74 -27.65
N ARG A 145 -13.49 3.36 -26.59
CA ARG A 145 -13.94 4.76 -26.54
C ARG A 145 -12.86 5.72 -26.09
N TYR A 146 -11.97 5.27 -25.23
CA TYR A 146 -10.96 6.11 -24.61
C TYR A 146 -9.57 5.52 -24.74
N ILE A 147 -8.56 6.41 -24.70
CA ILE A 147 -7.15 6.08 -24.49
C ILE A 147 -6.70 6.74 -23.19
N ASN A 148 -6.16 5.96 -22.26
CA ASN A 148 -5.51 6.43 -21.05
C ASN A 148 -3.99 6.35 -21.26
N ARG A 149 -3.30 7.49 -21.08
CA ARG A 149 -1.82 7.59 -21.17
C ARG A 149 -1.17 7.86 -19.82
N GLU A 150 -1.84 7.48 -18.74
CA GLU A 150 -1.37 7.63 -17.36
C GLU A 150 -0.97 9.05 -16.97
N GLU A 151 -0.31 9.22 -15.82
CA GLU A 151 0.04 10.49 -15.23
C GLU A 151 1.32 11.13 -15.83
N ASP A 152 1.59 12.37 -15.40
CA ASP A 152 2.82 13.12 -15.77
C ASP A 152 3.90 13.12 -14.68
N VAL A 153 3.65 12.49 -13.54
CA VAL A 153 4.53 12.40 -12.34
C VAL A 153 5.18 13.73 -11.92
N GLY A 154 4.56 14.87 -12.27
CA GLY A 154 5.08 16.20 -11.98
C GLY A 154 6.12 16.73 -12.98
N ASP A 155 6.46 16.00 -14.06
CA ASP A 155 7.34 16.48 -15.12
C ASP A 155 6.59 17.48 -16.02
N GLU A 156 7.00 18.75 -15.97
CA GLU A 156 6.37 19.82 -16.75
C GLU A 156 6.45 19.63 -18.27
N GLY A 157 7.50 19.00 -18.77
CA GLY A 157 7.66 18.71 -20.20
C GLY A 157 6.65 17.65 -20.64
N MET A 158 6.53 16.58 -19.85
CA MET A 158 5.54 15.52 -20.08
C MET A 158 4.12 16.06 -19.95
N ARG A 159 3.84 16.90 -18.95
CA ARG A 159 2.55 17.59 -18.77
C ARG A 159 2.15 18.38 -20.00
N ARG A 160 3.03 19.29 -20.47
CA ARG A 160 2.79 20.06 -21.69
C ARG A 160 2.56 19.17 -22.91
N SER A 161 3.33 18.10 -23.02
CA SER A 161 3.16 17.12 -24.10
C SER A 161 1.78 16.47 -24.03
N LYS A 162 1.41 15.92 -22.87
CA LYS A 162 0.11 15.23 -22.70
C LYS A 162 -1.08 16.18 -22.89
N GLU A 163 -1.02 17.39 -22.36
CA GLU A 163 -2.07 18.42 -22.54
C GLU A 163 -2.23 18.85 -24.00
N SER A 164 -1.16 18.83 -24.82
CA SER A 164 -1.20 19.17 -26.23
C SER A 164 -2.07 18.26 -27.09
N TYR A 165 -2.40 17.06 -26.57
CA TYR A 165 -3.32 16.12 -27.22
C TYR A 165 -4.79 16.30 -26.78
N HIS A 166 -5.09 17.36 -26.01
CA HIS A 166 -6.44 17.76 -25.59
C HIS A 166 -7.22 16.65 -24.88
N PRO A 167 -6.79 16.21 -23.70
CA PRO A 167 -7.49 15.18 -22.94
C PRO A 167 -8.94 15.59 -22.67
N VAL A 168 -9.87 14.66 -22.80
CA VAL A 168 -11.29 14.89 -22.51
C VAL A 168 -11.55 14.92 -21.02
N ARG A 169 -10.68 14.28 -20.24
CA ARG A 169 -10.79 14.20 -18.79
C ARG A 169 -9.43 13.92 -18.15
N LEU A 170 -9.25 14.40 -16.93
CA LEU A 170 -8.22 13.94 -16.01
C LEU A 170 -8.87 13.02 -14.98
N LEU A 171 -8.37 11.79 -14.85
CA LEU A 171 -8.85 10.83 -13.86
C LEU A 171 -8.13 11.06 -12.55
N GLU A 172 -8.87 11.46 -11.54
CA GLU A 172 -8.34 11.71 -10.21
C GLU A 172 -7.96 10.39 -9.53
N LYS A 173 -6.72 10.32 -9.04
CA LYS A 173 -6.23 9.20 -8.22
C LYS A 173 -6.14 9.62 -6.76
N TYR A 174 -6.52 8.72 -5.87
CA TYR A 174 -6.47 8.93 -4.44
C TYR A 174 -5.57 7.89 -3.78
N LEU A 175 -4.63 8.36 -2.97
CA LEU A 175 -3.83 7.48 -2.13
C LEU A 175 -4.64 7.12 -0.89
N VAL A 176 -5.16 5.92 -0.85
CA VAL A 176 -5.79 5.37 0.35
C VAL A 176 -4.70 4.69 1.18
N ARG A 177 -4.35 5.29 2.31
CA ARG A 177 -3.53 4.59 3.31
C ARG A 177 -4.46 3.71 4.13
N ILE A 178 -4.42 2.43 3.84
CA ILE A 178 -4.95 1.42 4.77
C ILE A 178 -3.89 1.33 5.86
N PRO A 179 -4.20 1.74 7.12
CA PRO A 179 -3.27 1.48 8.20
C PRO A 179 -2.99 -0.03 8.18
N ALA A 180 -1.72 -0.40 8.15
CA ALA A 180 -1.33 -1.80 8.28
C ALA A 180 -2.08 -2.33 9.51
N GLN A 181 -2.87 -3.39 9.34
CA GLN A 181 -3.33 -4.12 10.51
C GLN A 181 -2.04 -4.56 11.20
N PRO A 182 -1.85 -4.23 12.49
CA PRO A 182 -0.68 -4.71 13.19
C PRO A 182 -0.63 -6.22 12.98
N GLU A 183 0.53 -6.70 12.58
CA GLU A 183 0.73 -8.14 12.42
C GLU A 183 0.26 -8.80 13.71
N LYS A 184 -0.60 -9.82 13.58
CA LYS A 184 -1.03 -10.63 14.72
C LYS A 184 0.24 -11.21 15.35
N GLY A 185 0.66 -10.71 16.50
CA GLY A 185 1.80 -11.29 17.13
C GLY A 185 2.37 -10.50 18.31
N GLU A 186 3.44 -11.01 18.80
CA GLU A 186 4.17 -10.67 20.02
C GLU A 186 4.45 -9.16 20.23
N ASN A 187 4.64 -8.40 19.16
CA ASN A 187 4.97 -6.98 19.26
C ASN A 187 3.82 -6.11 19.81
N THR A 188 2.56 -6.48 19.52
CA THR A 188 1.36 -5.73 19.93
C THR A 188 1.07 -5.87 21.41
N MET A 189 1.20 -7.07 21.92
CA MET A 189 0.99 -7.40 23.33
C MET A 189 2.12 -6.84 24.19
N GLN A 190 3.34 -6.89 23.67
CA GLN A 190 4.53 -6.28 24.29
C GLN A 190 4.33 -4.78 24.52
N GLU A 191 3.81 -4.05 23.53
CA GLU A 191 3.56 -2.61 23.65
C GLU A 191 2.52 -2.30 24.75
N VAL A 192 1.44 -3.10 24.85
CA VAL A 192 0.45 -2.97 25.92
C VAL A 192 1.07 -3.25 27.27
N TYR A 193 1.87 -4.29 27.36
CA TYR A 193 2.61 -4.64 28.58
C TYR A 193 3.52 -3.49 29.03
N GLU A 194 4.35 -2.97 28.13
CA GLU A 194 5.29 -1.87 28.42
C GLU A 194 4.55 -0.61 28.86
N PHE A 195 3.41 -0.28 28.22
CA PHE A 195 2.60 0.86 28.63
C PHE A 195 2.02 0.70 30.05
N LEU A 196 1.46 -0.46 30.36
CA LEU A 196 0.92 -0.75 31.69
C LEU A 196 2.05 -0.74 32.75
N LYS A 197 3.21 -1.29 32.45
CA LYS A 197 4.41 -1.24 33.34
C LYS A 197 4.89 0.19 33.55
N LYS A 198 4.92 1.02 32.51
CA LYS A 198 5.29 2.44 32.59
C LYS A 198 4.35 3.22 33.50
N CYS A 199 3.04 2.98 33.40
CA CYS A 199 2.03 3.62 34.27
C CYS A 199 2.12 3.15 35.73
N GLY A 200 2.63 1.95 35.98
CA GLY A 200 2.72 1.34 37.31
C GLY A 200 1.38 0.98 37.93
N THR A 201 0.39 1.86 37.85
CA THR A 201 -1.00 1.61 38.28
C THR A 201 -1.94 1.73 37.09
N TYR A 202 -2.80 0.76 36.94
CA TYR A 202 -3.94 0.78 36.05
C TYR A 202 -5.22 0.43 36.80
N TYR A 203 -6.38 0.73 36.21
CA TYR A 203 -7.67 0.46 36.82
C TYR A 203 -8.35 -0.68 36.08
N LEU A 204 -8.76 -1.72 36.85
CA LEU A 204 -9.51 -2.86 36.36
C LEU A 204 -11.00 -2.68 36.65
N ALA A 205 -11.81 -2.71 35.61
CA ALA A 205 -13.26 -2.73 35.68
C ALA A 205 -13.81 -4.16 35.54
N THR A 206 -14.78 -4.51 36.39
CA THR A 206 -15.54 -5.75 36.36
C THR A 206 -17.01 -5.43 36.64
N VAL A 207 -17.88 -6.44 36.66
CA VAL A 207 -19.31 -6.29 36.97
C VAL A 207 -19.70 -7.24 38.11
N GLU A 208 -20.36 -6.70 39.14
CA GLU A 208 -21.01 -7.46 40.20
C GLU A 208 -22.54 -7.38 39.99
N GLY A 209 -23.14 -8.45 39.47
CA GLY A 209 -24.53 -8.39 39.01
C GLY A 209 -24.71 -7.40 37.85
N ASP A 210 -25.38 -6.28 38.11
CA ASP A 210 -25.56 -5.15 37.18
C ASP A 210 -24.69 -3.92 37.55
N GLN A 211 -23.94 -3.98 38.67
CA GLN A 211 -23.16 -2.86 39.18
C GLN A 211 -21.70 -2.92 38.64
N PRO A 212 -21.25 -1.93 37.89
CA PRO A 212 -19.82 -1.80 37.53
C PRO A 212 -18.96 -1.58 38.78
N ARG A 213 -17.82 -2.25 38.82
CA ARG A 213 -16.80 -2.12 39.85
C ARG A 213 -15.46 -1.74 39.25
N VAL A 214 -14.75 -0.79 39.86
CA VAL A 214 -13.41 -0.35 39.41
C VAL A 214 -12.48 -0.32 40.61
N ARG A 215 -11.24 -0.80 40.41
CA ARG A 215 -10.19 -0.76 41.45
C ARG A 215 -8.81 -0.66 40.82
N PRO A 216 -7.80 -0.12 41.56
CA PRO A 216 -6.45 -0.09 41.12
C PRO A 216 -5.82 -1.50 41.08
N PHE A 217 -5.02 -1.75 40.05
CA PHE A 217 -4.14 -2.89 39.86
C PHE A 217 -2.74 -2.41 39.55
N GLY A 218 -1.69 -3.20 39.88
CA GLY A 218 -0.30 -2.84 39.62
C GLY A 218 0.52 -3.97 39.01
N THR A 219 -0.06 -5.19 38.95
CA THR A 219 0.68 -6.35 38.42
C THR A 219 0.27 -6.69 37.03
N VAL A 220 1.23 -6.78 36.12
CA VAL A 220 1.04 -7.25 34.75
C VAL A 220 2.32 -7.94 34.29
N ASN A 221 2.22 -9.09 33.64
CA ASN A 221 3.35 -9.81 33.10
C ASN A 221 3.03 -10.52 31.79
N LEU A 222 4.06 -10.83 31.01
CA LEU A 222 3.96 -11.67 29.81
C LEU A 222 4.52 -13.05 30.15
N PHE A 223 3.69 -14.07 30.01
CA PHE A 223 4.07 -15.46 30.22
C PHE A 223 3.52 -16.33 29.07
N GLU A 224 4.39 -17.13 28.44
CA GLU A 224 4.06 -17.98 27.30
C GLU A 224 3.25 -17.28 26.19
N GLY A 225 3.65 -16.03 25.86
CA GLY A 225 3.01 -15.26 24.81
C GLY A 225 1.60 -14.74 25.14
N LYS A 226 1.24 -14.63 26.41
CA LYS A 226 -0.04 -14.06 26.89
C LYS A 226 0.21 -12.98 27.93
N LEU A 227 -0.71 -12.01 28.01
CA LEU A 227 -0.70 -10.96 29.03
C LEU A 227 -1.48 -11.42 30.24
N TYR A 228 -0.85 -11.35 31.42
CA TYR A 228 -1.42 -11.79 32.69
C TYR A 228 -1.59 -10.65 33.67
N ILE A 229 -2.62 -10.74 34.50
CA ILE A 229 -2.84 -9.93 35.70
C ILE A 229 -3.00 -10.84 36.92
N GLN A 230 -2.73 -10.32 38.14
CA GLN A 230 -2.77 -11.10 39.38
C GLN A 230 -3.76 -10.52 40.37
N THR A 231 -4.41 -11.41 41.13
CA THR A 231 -5.21 -11.07 42.30
C THR A 231 -5.15 -12.20 43.36
N GLY A 232 -5.96 -12.12 44.40
CA GLY A 232 -6.14 -13.20 45.37
C GLY A 232 -7.57 -13.74 45.32
N LYS A 233 -7.74 -15.06 45.47
CA LYS A 233 -9.04 -15.76 45.43
C LYS A 233 -10.04 -15.24 46.47
N VAL A 234 -9.57 -14.74 47.61
CA VAL A 234 -10.42 -14.19 48.68
C VAL A 234 -11.05 -12.85 48.31
N LYS A 235 -10.51 -12.14 47.32
CA LYS A 235 -10.98 -10.80 46.94
C LYS A 235 -12.29 -10.86 46.12
N ALA A 236 -13.13 -9.85 46.26
CA ALA A 236 -14.37 -9.73 45.49
C ALA A 236 -14.15 -9.78 43.97
N VAL A 237 -13.10 -9.13 43.48
CA VAL A 237 -12.76 -9.11 42.06
C VAL A 237 -12.55 -10.50 41.46
N SER A 238 -12.01 -11.46 42.23
CA SER A 238 -11.87 -12.85 41.78
C SER A 238 -13.24 -13.49 41.53
N LYS A 239 -14.18 -13.27 42.43
CA LYS A 239 -15.56 -13.79 42.31
C LYS A 239 -16.32 -13.12 41.19
N GLU A 240 -16.10 -11.82 40.95
CA GLU A 240 -16.70 -11.06 39.89
C GLU A 240 -16.20 -11.57 38.50
N MET A 241 -14.89 -11.79 38.34
CA MET A 241 -14.31 -12.36 37.09
C MET A 241 -14.73 -13.81 36.85
N ALA A 242 -14.92 -14.60 37.92
CA ALA A 242 -15.45 -15.97 37.80
C ALA A 242 -16.91 -15.97 37.32
N ALA A 243 -17.73 -15.01 37.78
CA ALA A 243 -19.11 -14.87 37.36
C ALA A 243 -19.29 -14.24 35.99
N ASN A 244 -18.46 -13.25 35.67
CA ASN A 244 -18.43 -12.57 34.38
C ASN A 244 -16.95 -12.26 33.98
N PRO A 245 -16.37 -13.04 33.07
CA PRO A 245 -14.95 -12.89 32.69
C PRO A 245 -14.65 -11.66 31.83
N LYS A 246 -15.64 -10.89 31.44
CA LYS A 246 -15.42 -9.66 30.65
C LYS A 246 -14.89 -8.55 31.55
N VAL A 247 -13.71 -8.03 31.18
CA VAL A 247 -13.02 -7.00 31.95
C VAL A 247 -12.60 -5.85 31.05
N GLU A 248 -12.39 -4.68 31.64
CA GLU A 248 -11.74 -3.57 30.98
C GLU A 248 -10.64 -2.98 31.88
N LEU A 249 -9.45 -2.79 31.31
CA LEU A 249 -8.35 -2.10 31.96
C LEU A 249 -8.26 -0.68 31.39
N CYS A 250 -7.91 0.29 32.27
CA CYS A 250 -7.62 1.65 31.86
C CYS A 250 -6.35 2.15 32.56
N ALA A 251 -5.42 2.69 31.80
CA ALA A 251 -4.20 3.33 32.27
C ALA A 251 -3.97 4.68 31.60
N PHE A 252 -3.30 5.63 32.26
CA PHE A 252 -3.00 6.96 31.74
C PHE A 252 -1.59 7.36 32.18
N ASP A 253 -0.76 7.80 31.22
CA ASP A 253 0.64 8.18 31.47
C ASP A 253 0.87 9.71 31.56
N GLY A 254 -0.23 10.49 31.51
CA GLY A 254 -0.19 11.96 31.49
C GLY A 254 -0.55 12.56 30.13
N GLU A 255 -0.36 11.84 29.02
CA GLU A 255 -0.63 12.30 27.66
C GLU A 255 -1.53 11.32 26.90
N THR A 256 -1.28 10.02 27.05
CA THR A 256 -1.98 8.94 26.36
C THR A 256 -2.72 8.09 27.39
N TRP A 257 -3.93 7.69 27.06
CA TRP A 257 -4.62 6.64 27.83
C TRP A 257 -4.80 5.38 26.98
N LEU A 258 -4.62 4.26 27.66
CA LEU A 258 -4.83 2.92 27.13
C LEU A 258 -6.11 2.35 27.73
N ARG A 259 -6.97 1.77 26.89
CA ARG A 259 -8.09 0.92 27.29
C ARG A 259 -7.93 -0.47 26.71
N VAL A 260 -8.06 -1.50 27.53
CA VAL A 260 -7.97 -2.89 27.10
C VAL A 260 -9.25 -3.61 27.51
N SER A 261 -10.09 -3.95 26.54
CA SER A 261 -11.24 -4.83 26.74
C SER A 261 -10.81 -6.26 26.48
N ALA A 262 -11.05 -7.17 27.42
CA ALA A 262 -10.57 -8.55 27.32
C ALA A 262 -11.50 -9.55 28.03
N THR A 263 -11.25 -10.83 27.80
CA THR A 263 -11.78 -11.94 28.61
C THR A 263 -10.68 -12.43 29.56
N ALA A 264 -10.93 -12.35 30.86
CA ALA A 264 -10.01 -12.83 31.90
C ALA A 264 -10.22 -14.34 32.09
N VAL A 265 -9.22 -15.13 31.79
CA VAL A 265 -9.25 -16.61 31.96
C VAL A 265 -8.26 -17.01 33.04
N GLU A 266 -8.74 -17.64 34.11
CA GLU A 266 -7.86 -18.12 35.19
C GLU A 266 -6.88 -19.17 34.64
N ASP A 267 -5.62 -19.02 35.00
CA ASP A 267 -4.59 -20.04 34.81
C ASP A 267 -4.18 -20.57 36.18
N ASP A 268 -4.58 -21.80 36.49
CA ASP A 268 -4.37 -22.42 37.77
C ASP A 268 -3.04 -23.17 37.91
N ARG A 269 -2.15 -23.05 36.89
CA ARG A 269 -0.81 -23.62 36.91
C ARG A 269 0.09 -22.90 37.93
N VAL A 270 0.87 -23.68 38.66
CA VAL A 270 1.85 -23.13 39.62
C VAL A 270 2.90 -22.29 38.90
N GLU A 271 3.32 -22.72 37.72
CA GLU A 271 4.34 -22.03 36.90
C GLU A 271 3.88 -20.62 36.52
N ALA A 272 2.62 -20.43 36.16
CA ALA A 272 2.10 -19.10 35.79
C ALA A 272 2.04 -18.16 37.02
N ARG A 273 1.68 -18.69 38.18
CA ARG A 273 1.70 -17.92 39.43
C ARG A 273 3.11 -17.58 39.88
N GLN A 274 4.04 -18.55 39.78
CA GLN A 274 5.43 -18.34 40.16
C GLN A 274 6.11 -17.29 39.25
N ASP A 275 5.89 -17.38 37.97
CA ASP A 275 6.43 -16.41 37.01
C ASP A 275 5.98 -14.96 37.33
N MET A 276 4.71 -14.76 37.65
CA MET A 276 4.18 -13.47 38.09
C MET A 276 4.89 -12.97 39.36
N LEU A 277 5.06 -13.85 40.37
CA LEU A 277 5.71 -13.50 41.63
C LEU A 277 7.21 -13.21 41.44
N ASP A 278 7.89 -13.88 40.52
CA ASP A 278 9.30 -13.61 40.18
C ASP A 278 9.49 -12.23 39.57
N HIS A 279 8.51 -11.72 38.86
CA HIS A 279 8.51 -10.36 38.30
C HIS A 279 8.09 -9.26 39.29
N TYR A 280 7.55 -9.66 40.47
CA TYR A 280 7.12 -8.78 41.56
C TYR A 280 7.59 -9.31 42.92
N PRO A 281 8.90 -9.28 43.20
CA PRO A 281 9.46 -9.83 44.46
C PRO A 281 8.85 -9.25 45.73
N GLU A 282 8.38 -8.00 45.67
CA GLU A 282 7.70 -7.34 46.78
C GLU A 282 6.42 -8.04 47.24
N LEU A 283 5.80 -8.79 46.32
CA LEU A 283 4.57 -9.55 46.63
C LEU A 283 4.85 -10.88 47.29
N GLN A 284 6.07 -11.41 47.26
CA GLN A 284 6.45 -12.70 47.81
C GLN A 284 6.34 -12.74 49.35
N SER A 285 6.24 -11.57 49.99
CA SER A 285 5.94 -11.48 51.44
C SER A 285 4.45 -11.71 51.74
N LEU A 286 3.59 -11.61 50.77
CA LEU A 286 2.12 -11.68 50.91
C LEU A 286 1.52 -12.90 50.20
N TYR A 287 2.20 -13.46 49.22
CA TYR A 287 1.72 -14.51 48.33
C TYR A 287 2.83 -15.52 48.05
N THR A 288 2.44 -16.80 47.91
CA THR A 288 3.27 -17.85 47.31
C THR A 288 2.49 -18.55 46.20
N ALA A 289 3.19 -19.18 45.24
CA ALA A 289 2.53 -19.79 44.09
C ALA A 289 1.58 -20.95 44.46
N ASP A 290 1.75 -21.54 45.64
CA ASP A 290 1.01 -22.68 46.15
C ASP A 290 0.16 -22.36 47.43
N ASP A 291 -0.01 -21.07 47.77
CA ASP A 291 -0.75 -20.63 48.98
C ASP A 291 -2.27 -20.86 48.90
N GLY A 292 -2.79 -21.34 47.80
CA GLY A 292 -4.22 -21.55 47.55
C GLY A 292 -5.03 -20.25 47.37
N ASN A 293 -4.37 -19.07 47.46
CA ASN A 293 -4.97 -17.75 47.35
C ASN A 293 -4.47 -16.98 46.12
N THR A 294 -3.19 -17.10 45.76
CA THR A 294 -2.61 -16.47 44.59
C THR A 294 -3.29 -16.92 43.30
N GLN A 295 -3.75 -15.97 42.51
CA GLN A 295 -4.52 -16.23 41.30
C GLN A 295 -4.05 -15.32 40.16
N VAL A 296 -3.82 -15.90 39.00
CA VAL A 296 -3.44 -15.17 37.79
C VAL A 296 -4.45 -15.42 36.67
N PHE A 297 -4.70 -14.41 35.88
CA PHE A 297 -5.62 -14.46 34.75
C PHE A 297 -4.92 -14.06 33.48
N ALA A 298 -4.98 -14.90 32.44
CA ALA A 298 -4.63 -14.54 31.09
C ALA A 298 -5.73 -13.67 30.48
N LEU A 299 -5.33 -12.58 29.81
CA LEU A 299 -6.23 -11.70 29.06
C LEU A 299 -6.30 -12.19 27.60
N THR A 300 -7.44 -12.77 27.23
CA THR A 300 -7.71 -13.33 25.90
C THR A 300 -8.75 -12.52 25.16
N ASP A 301 -8.87 -12.73 23.84
CA ASP A 301 -9.80 -11.99 22.97
C ASP A 301 -9.73 -10.48 23.20
N ALA A 302 -8.51 -9.98 23.35
CA ALA A 302 -8.28 -8.64 23.83
C ALA A 302 -8.25 -7.62 22.69
N THR A 303 -8.82 -6.45 22.98
CA THR A 303 -8.74 -5.26 22.14
C THR A 303 -8.20 -4.11 22.98
N ALA A 304 -7.03 -3.60 22.62
CA ALA A 304 -6.41 -2.45 23.27
C ALA A 304 -6.48 -1.22 22.37
N THR A 305 -6.92 -0.08 22.93
CA THR A 305 -7.03 1.21 22.23
C THR A 305 -6.20 2.24 22.96
N PHE A 306 -5.17 2.77 22.27
CA PHE A 306 -4.39 3.92 22.67
C PHE A 306 -5.05 5.19 22.14
N SER A 307 -5.26 6.18 22.98
CA SER A 307 -5.90 7.45 22.64
C SER A 307 -5.15 8.63 23.27
N ALA A 308 -5.13 9.76 22.57
CA ALA A 308 -4.59 11.03 23.05
C ALA A 308 -5.45 12.17 22.52
N PHE A 309 -5.39 13.36 23.18
CA PHE A 309 -6.25 14.49 22.83
C PHE A 309 -6.05 15.02 21.41
N GLN A 310 -4.85 14.88 20.85
CA GLN A 310 -4.50 15.46 19.55
C GLN A 310 -4.20 14.42 18.46
N ALA A 311 -4.50 13.13 18.70
CA ALA A 311 -4.25 12.06 17.75
C ALA A 311 -5.47 11.16 17.58
N ALA A 312 -5.61 10.57 16.41
CA ALA A 312 -6.64 9.54 16.17
C ALA A 312 -6.36 8.30 17.03
N PRO A 313 -7.38 7.68 17.63
CA PRO A 313 -7.20 6.46 18.40
C PRO A 313 -6.58 5.34 17.56
N ARG A 314 -5.65 4.59 18.15
CA ARG A 314 -5.04 3.40 17.54
C ARG A 314 -5.46 2.16 18.32
N THR A 315 -5.97 1.17 17.61
CA THR A 315 -6.47 -0.08 18.19
C THR A 315 -5.61 -1.26 17.75
N VAL A 316 -5.31 -2.15 18.69
CA VAL A 316 -4.57 -3.40 18.51
C VAL A 316 -5.34 -4.56 19.13
N ARG A 317 -5.12 -5.80 18.64
CA ARG A 317 -5.86 -7.00 19.08
C ARG A 317 -4.96 -8.22 19.16
N TRP A 318 -5.23 -9.09 20.11
CA TRP A 318 -4.56 -10.39 20.24
C TRP A 318 -5.48 -11.47 20.78
#